data_2be5aa77a1b1eec332bc03f8e72a7200
#
_entry.id   2be5aa77a1b1eec332bc03f8e72a7200
#
_cell.length_a   1.000
_cell.length_b   1.000
_cell.length_c   1.000
_cell.angle_alpha   90.00
_cell.angle_beta   90.00
_cell.angle_gamma   90.00
#
_symmetry.space_group_name_H-M   'P 1'
#
loop_
_entity.id
_entity.type
_entity.pdbx_description
1 polymer ?
#
loop_
_entity_poly.entity_id
_entity_poly.type
_entity_poly.pdbx_seq_one_letter_code
_entity_poly.pdbx_strand_id
1 'polypeptide(L)' 'MQVDPAPAQLGPDPSHVFKKLEAAVILRGVVRLVLDEGMVEVEPRTWYREAGTQYLEARRRGSGEHLVVRVDQIRDVTPY' A
#
# COMPACT_ATOMS: atom_id res chain seq x y z
N MET A 1 20.90 -5.53 22.89
CA MET A 1 20.83 -5.55 22.28
C MET A 1 20.30 -5.66 21.33
N GLN A 2 20.08 -5.56 20.69
CA GLN A 2 19.67 -5.56 19.83
C GLN A 2 19.58 -6.02 18.93
N VAL A 3 19.36 -6.23 18.51
CA VAL A 3 19.25 -6.61 17.63
C VAL A 3 18.80 -6.57 16.64
N ASP A 4 18.88 -6.48 15.94
CA ASP A 4 18.50 -6.34 14.90
C ASP A 4 18.03 -6.98 14.16
N PRO A 5 17.61 -6.95 13.75
CA PRO A 5 17.02 -7.63 12.97
C PRO A 5 17.15 -7.53 11.76
N ALA A 6 17.47 -7.23 11.54
CA ALA A 6 17.57 -7.11 10.49
C ALA A 6 17.39 -7.69 9.59
N PRO A 7 17.71 -8.21 9.51
CA PRO A 7 17.77 -8.72 8.44
C PRO A 7 16.82 -8.98 7.83
N ALA A 8 16.35 -9.23 8.41
CA ALA A 8 15.34 -9.60 7.84
C ALA A 8 14.85 -8.70 6.87
N GLN A 9 15.34 -7.73 6.68
CA GLN A 9 14.83 -6.74 5.84
C GLN A 9 15.13 -7.00 4.43
N LEU A 10 14.75 -8.09 3.96
CA LEU A 10 14.98 -8.42 2.60
C LEU A 10 13.99 -7.78 1.67
N GLY A 11 12.85 -7.43 2.15
CA GLY A 11 11.85 -6.83 1.31
C GLY A 11 11.64 -5.38 1.64
N PRO A 12 10.64 -4.75 1.05
CA PRO A 12 10.31 -3.39 1.41
C PRO A 12 9.97 -3.29 2.88
N ASP A 13 10.36 -2.21 3.48
CA ASP A 13 10.03 -1.93 4.86
C ASP A 13 8.53 -1.63 4.94
N PRO A 14 7.77 -2.36 5.74
CA PRO A 14 6.33 -2.10 5.85
C PRO A 14 6.01 -0.66 6.24
N SER A 15 6.81 -0.05 7.09
CA SER A 15 6.52 1.32 7.47
C SER A 15 6.70 2.28 6.30
N HIS A 16 7.56 1.96 5.35
CA HIS A 16 7.74 2.74 4.14
C HIS A 16 6.45 2.73 3.32
N VAL A 17 5.84 1.56 3.18
CA VAL A 17 4.58 1.44 2.46
C VAL A 17 3.48 2.22 3.16
N PHE A 18 3.37 2.09 4.49
CA PHE A 18 2.36 2.80 5.24
C PHE A 18 2.48 4.31 5.08
N LYS A 19 3.70 4.84 5.15
CA LYS A 19 3.89 6.28 5.04
C LYS A 19 3.46 6.79 3.66
N LYS A 20 3.79 6.05 2.63
CA LYS A 20 3.41 6.43 1.28
C LYS A 20 1.91 6.36 1.08
N LEU A 21 1.26 5.33 1.61
CA LEU A 21 -0.19 5.21 1.49
C LEU A 21 -0.90 6.31 2.26
N GLU A 22 -0.42 6.61 3.46
CA GLU A 22 -1.02 7.65 4.25
C GLU A 22 -0.97 8.99 3.51
N ALA A 23 0.18 9.33 2.96
CA ALA A 23 0.32 10.57 2.21
C ALA A 23 -0.63 10.60 1.02
N ALA A 24 -0.74 9.48 0.31
CA ALA A 24 -1.60 9.42 -0.87
C ALA A 24 -3.07 9.59 -0.51
N VAL A 25 -3.51 8.99 0.60
CA VAL A 25 -4.89 9.13 1.05
C VAL A 25 -5.17 10.59 1.42
N ILE A 26 -4.25 11.20 2.15
CA ILE A 26 -4.43 12.59 2.57
C ILE A 26 -4.46 13.52 1.36
N LEU A 27 -3.57 13.32 0.42
CA LEU A 27 -3.46 14.19 -0.75
C LEU A 27 -4.43 13.82 -1.86
N ARG A 28 -5.09 12.68 -1.74
CA ARG A 28 -6.05 12.19 -2.74
C ARG A 28 -5.43 12.08 -4.12
N GLY A 29 -4.18 11.64 -4.14
CA GLY A 29 -3.46 11.49 -5.38
C GLY A 29 -3.54 10.08 -5.92
N VAL A 30 -3.15 9.93 -7.19
CA VAL A 30 -3.05 8.61 -7.81
C VAL A 30 -1.68 8.05 -7.52
N VAL A 31 -1.62 6.77 -7.17
CA VAL A 31 -0.35 6.10 -6.95
C VAL A 31 -0.35 4.77 -7.69
N ARG A 32 0.83 4.21 -7.80
CA ARG A 32 1.01 2.90 -8.41
C ARG A 32 1.35 1.93 -7.29
N LEU A 33 0.53 0.90 -7.15
CA LEU A 33 0.77 -0.16 -6.18
C LEU A 33 1.52 -1.28 -6.86
N VAL A 34 2.62 -1.70 -6.25
CA VAL A 34 3.39 -2.83 -6.77
C VAL A 34 2.98 -4.05 -5.96
N LEU A 35 2.42 -5.03 -6.64
CA LEU A 35 1.95 -6.28 -6.05
C LEU A 35 2.71 -7.43 -6.68
N ASP A 36 2.57 -8.62 -6.11
CA ASP A 36 3.26 -9.79 -6.66
C ASP A 36 2.84 -10.07 -8.11
N GLU A 37 1.56 -9.86 -8.40
CA GLU A 37 1.04 -10.16 -9.73
C GLU A 37 1.24 -9.00 -10.72
N GLY A 38 1.81 -7.88 -10.28
CA GLY A 38 2.04 -6.76 -11.18
C GLY A 38 1.75 -5.44 -10.52
N MET A 39 1.57 -4.42 -11.33
CA MET A 39 1.31 -3.07 -10.83
C MET A 39 -0.09 -2.63 -11.21
N VAL A 40 -0.70 -1.82 -10.35
CA VAL A 40 -2.00 -1.25 -10.63
C VAL A 40 -1.98 0.21 -10.18
N GLU A 41 -2.57 1.08 -10.99
CA GLU A 41 -2.67 2.50 -10.67
C GLU A 41 -4.02 2.75 -10.05
N VAL A 42 -4.01 3.32 -8.85
CA VAL A 42 -5.23 3.51 -8.08
C VAL A 42 -5.24 4.86 -7.41
N GLU A 43 -6.45 5.29 -7.07
CA GLU A 43 -6.65 6.45 -6.24
C GLU A 43 -7.05 5.93 -4.87
N PRO A 44 -6.14 6.00 -3.88
CA PRO A 44 -6.45 5.51 -2.54
C PRO A 44 -7.55 6.35 -1.91
N ARG A 45 -8.52 5.69 -1.29
CA ARG A 45 -9.63 6.40 -0.66
C ARG A 45 -9.53 6.37 0.84
N THR A 46 -9.32 5.17 1.40
CA THR A 46 -9.19 5.04 2.84
C THR A 46 -8.53 3.70 3.13
N TRP A 47 -8.00 3.57 4.33
CA TRP A 47 -7.59 2.25 4.76
C TRP A 47 -8.18 1.97 6.12
N TYR A 48 -8.32 0.68 6.43
CA TYR A 48 -8.95 0.28 7.67
C TYR A 48 -8.37 -1.06 8.11
N ARG A 49 -8.65 -1.42 9.35
CA ARG A 49 -8.22 -2.68 9.92
C ARG A 49 -9.44 -3.50 10.28
N GLU A 50 -9.39 -4.78 9.97
CA GLU A 50 -10.46 -5.68 10.31
C GLU A 50 -9.83 -7.00 10.73
N ALA A 51 -10.13 -7.48 11.93
CA ALA A 51 -9.62 -8.72 12.46
C ALA A 51 -8.08 -8.77 12.41
N GLY A 52 -7.43 -7.66 12.66
CA GLY A 52 -5.98 -7.59 12.68
C GLY A 52 -5.31 -7.43 11.33
N THR A 53 -6.07 -7.45 10.26
CA THR A 53 -5.54 -7.28 8.91
C THR A 53 -5.88 -5.89 8.40
N GLN A 54 -4.91 -5.27 7.75
CA GLN A 54 -5.14 -3.93 7.21
C GLN A 54 -5.45 -4.00 5.73
N TYR A 55 -6.41 -3.18 5.32
CA TYR A 55 -6.91 -3.13 3.95
C TYR A 55 -6.87 -1.71 3.43
N LEU A 56 -6.61 -1.59 2.14
CA LEU A 56 -6.69 -0.32 1.43
C LEU A 56 -7.89 -0.38 0.50
N GLU A 57 -8.76 0.61 0.61
CA GLU A 57 -9.88 0.77 -0.28
C GLU A 57 -9.51 1.85 -1.29
N ALA A 58 -9.63 1.55 -2.56
CA ALA A 58 -9.17 2.44 -3.61
C ALA A 58 -10.04 2.29 -4.85
N ARG A 59 -9.87 3.22 -5.79
CA ARG A 59 -10.50 3.13 -7.09
C ARG A 59 -9.42 2.98 -8.14
N ARG A 60 -9.64 2.07 -9.07
CA ARG A 60 -8.70 1.88 -10.18
C ARG A 60 -8.75 3.09 -11.09
N ARG A 61 -7.57 3.59 -11.44
CA ARG A 61 -7.48 4.71 -12.35
C ARG A 61 -8.01 4.29 -13.70
N GLY A 62 -8.78 5.16 -14.32
CA GLY A 62 -9.34 4.91 -15.64
C GLY A 62 -10.74 4.34 -15.59
N SER A 63 -10.91 3.19 -14.96
CA SER A 63 -12.21 2.53 -14.91
C SER A 63 -13.07 3.00 -13.74
N GLY A 64 -12.44 3.48 -12.68
CA GLY A 64 -13.17 3.83 -11.47
C GLY A 64 -13.60 2.61 -10.65
N GLU A 65 -13.12 1.44 -11.00
CA GLU A 65 -13.50 0.21 -10.32
C GLU A 65 -13.06 0.24 -8.87
N HIS A 66 -13.96 -0.16 -7.98
CA HIS A 66 -13.68 -0.20 -6.55
C HIS A 66 -12.84 -1.43 -6.24
N LEU A 67 -11.74 -1.21 -5.55
CA LEU A 67 -10.81 -2.28 -5.19
C LEU A 67 -10.56 -2.27 -3.70
N VAL A 68 -10.37 -3.46 -3.14
CA VAL A 68 -9.94 -3.61 -1.76
C VAL A 68 -8.69 -4.48 -1.80
N VAL A 69 -7.59 -3.97 -1.27
CA VAL A 69 -6.30 -4.64 -1.33
C VAL A 69 -5.76 -4.80 0.07
N ARG A 70 -5.26 -5.98 0.39
CA ARG A 70 -4.60 -6.18 1.68
C ARG A 70 -3.28 -5.44 1.66
N VAL A 71 -3.04 -4.64 2.68
CA VAL A 71 -1.83 -3.82 2.73
C VAL A 71 -0.57 -4.66 2.79
N ASP A 72 -0.64 -5.83 3.43
CA ASP A 72 0.54 -6.69 3.55
C ASP A 72 0.93 -7.35 2.21
N GLN A 73 0.10 -7.22 1.19
CA GLN A 73 0.43 -7.72 -0.14
C GLN A 73 1.01 -6.64 -1.03
N ILE A 74 1.07 -5.42 -0.56
CA ILE A 74 1.63 -4.31 -1.31
C ILE A 74 3.14 -4.30 -1.10
N ARG A 75 3.89 -4.48 -2.17
CA ARG A 75 5.35 -4.51 -2.10
C ARG A 75 5.93 -3.12 -2.07
N ASP A 76 5.32 -2.20 -2.79
CA ASP A 76 5.78 -0.82 -2.82
C ASP A 76 4.66 0.07 -3.32
N VAL A 77 4.80 1.36 -3.07
CA VAL A 77 3.88 2.39 -3.53
C VAL A 77 4.72 3.46 -4.17
N THR A 78 4.44 3.77 -5.42
CA THR A 78 5.22 4.80 -6.12
C THR A 78 4.27 5.88 -6.60
N PRO A 79 4.74 7.12 -6.72
CA PRO A 79 3.92 8.19 -7.26
C PRO A 79 3.56 7.88 -8.70
N TYR A 80 2.39 8.34 -9.07
CA TYR A 80 1.94 8.17 -10.44
C TYR A 80 2.63 9.17 -11.36
#